data_746a69870f00b9dc27af18aa2988d709
#
_entry.id   746a69870f00b9dc27af18aa2988d709
#
_cell.length_a   1.000
_cell.length_b   1.000
_cell.length_c   1.000
_cell.angle_alpha   90.00
_cell.angle_beta   90.00
_cell.angle_gamma   90.00
#
_symmetry.space_group_name_H-M   'P 1'
#
loop_
_entity.id
_entity.type
_entity.pdbx_description
1 polymer ?
#
loop_
_entity_poly.entity_id
_entity_poly.type
_entity_poly.pdbx_seq_one_letter_code
_entity_poly.pdbx_strand_id
1 'polypeptide(L)'
;LEPHDRPETMALAEHLETVPPREWRVGDAVFHEMDVEAILARKPQVVLVDELAHTNADGSKNDKRYSDVLEVLAQGINVISTINVQHLESVAARVEEATGIAVRERIPDTVLRRADQVVNVDVTKEELRERLRQGKIYAPQQAERALSSFFTYENLSFLRELCLREASGDQVRKIEAQELLKPALAGYAVEAVMVALSSWPTDAES
;
A
#
# COMPACT_ATOMS: atom_id res chain seq x y z
N LEU A 1 -5.63 0.94 9.21
CA LEU A 1 -6.44 1.23 8.01
C LEU A 1 -6.59 2.73 7.85
N GLU A 2 -6.48 3.21 6.62
CA GLU A 2 -6.67 4.62 6.26
C GLU A 2 -8.02 4.77 5.53
N PRO A 3 -9.11 5.04 6.25
CA PRO A 3 -10.45 5.04 5.65
C PRO A 3 -10.71 6.24 4.73
N HIS A 4 -9.97 7.34 4.87
CA HIS A 4 -10.09 8.56 4.05
C HIS A 4 -11.56 9.01 3.86
N ASP A 5 -12.35 8.98 4.92
CA ASP A 5 -13.78 9.32 4.92
C ASP A 5 -14.64 8.51 3.93
N ARG A 6 -14.22 7.28 3.58
CA ARG A 6 -14.95 6.38 2.68
C ARG A 6 -15.92 5.49 3.47
N PRO A 7 -17.24 5.73 3.38
CA PRO A 7 -18.22 4.98 4.18
C PRO A 7 -18.21 3.47 3.92
N GLU A 8 -17.97 3.06 2.68
CA GLU A 8 -17.90 1.64 2.30
C GLU A 8 -16.72 0.93 2.97
N THR A 9 -15.53 1.58 3.02
CA THR A 9 -14.34 1.06 3.71
C THR A 9 -14.55 1.01 5.22
N MET A 10 -15.16 2.05 5.80
CA MET A 10 -15.49 2.10 7.22
C MET A 10 -16.43 0.96 7.62
N ALA A 11 -17.49 0.73 6.85
CA ALA A 11 -18.46 -0.34 7.12
C ALA A 11 -17.81 -1.75 7.09
N LEU A 12 -16.87 -1.99 6.18
CA LEU A 12 -16.14 -3.25 6.11
C LEU A 12 -15.18 -3.44 7.29
N ALA A 13 -14.62 -2.35 7.81
CA ALA A 13 -13.67 -2.36 8.92
C ALA A 13 -14.35 -2.39 10.31
N GLU A 14 -15.64 -2.06 10.41
CA GLU A 14 -16.37 -1.90 11.67
C GLU A 14 -16.29 -3.12 12.59
N HIS A 15 -16.23 -4.31 12.00
CA HIS A 15 -16.18 -5.57 12.76
C HIS A 15 -14.74 -6.06 13.05
N LEU A 16 -13.73 -5.33 12.59
CA LEU A 16 -12.35 -5.68 12.83
C LEU A 16 -11.88 -5.06 14.15
N GLU A 17 -11.17 -5.85 14.94
CA GLU A 17 -10.48 -5.31 16.10
C GLU A 17 -9.37 -4.36 15.67
N THR A 18 -9.37 -3.16 16.23
CA THR A 18 -8.41 -2.11 15.89
C THR A 18 -7.45 -1.88 17.04
N VAL A 19 -6.17 -1.80 16.74
CA VAL A 19 -5.17 -1.21 17.65
C VAL A 19 -5.23 0.29 17.45
N PRO A 20 -5.52 1.09 18.49
CA PRO A 20 -5.56 2.54 18.35
C PRO A 20 -4.22 3.09 17.83
N PRO A 21 -4.24 4.08 16.94
CA PRO A 21 -3.02 4.71 16.49
C PRO A 21 -2.35 5.49 17.62
N ARG A 22 -1.05 5.65 17.54
CA ARG A 22 -0.27 6.50 18.43
C ARG A 22 -0.31 7.94 17.95
N GLU A 23 -0.66 8.86 18.84
CA GLU A 23 -0.60 10.29 18.52
C GLU A 23 0.84 10.80 18.59
N TRP A 24 1.27 11.48 17.52
CA TRP A 24 2.52 12.23 17.43
C TRP A 24 2.24 13.71 17.26
N ARG A 25 2.91 14.55 18.04
CA ARG A 25 2.78 16.00 17.94
C ARG A 25 4.08 16.59 17.40
N VAL A 26 3.95 17.27 16.25
CA VAL A 26 5.06 17.99 15.61
C VAL A 26 4.62 19.44 15.48
N GLY A 27 5.13 20.32 16.35
CA GLY A 27 4.60 21.68 16.49
C GLY A 27 3.14 21.67 16.92
N ASP A 28 2.29 22.34 16.14
CA ASP A 28 0.84 22.38 16.38
C ASP A 28 0.06 21.25 15.68
N ALA A 29 0.73 20.46 14.85
CA ALA A 29 0.11 19.35 14.12
C ALA A 29 0.07 18.07 14.96
N VAL A 30 -1.03 17.32 14.83
CA VAL A 30 -1.19 15.99 15.44
C VAL A 30 -1.27 14.97 14.32
N PHE A 31 -0.38 14.00 14.36
CA PHE A 31 -0.32 12.86 13.43
C PHE A 31 -0.74 11.59 14.16
N HIS A 32 -1.31 10.66 13.42
CA HIS A 32 -1.75 9.37 13.91
C HIS A 32 -0.96 8.27 13.21
N GLU A 33 -0.02 7.66 13.92
CA GLU A 33 0.85 6.63 13.37
C GLU A 33 0.53 5.25 13.93
N MET A 34 0.95 4.21 13.22
CA MET A 34 0.79 2.82 13.67
C MET A 34 1.53 2.59 14.99
N ASP A 35 0.85 2.09 16.01
CA ASP A 35 1.48 1.73 17.29
C ASP A 35 2.05 0.31 17.23
N VAL A 36 3.29 0.21 16.78
CA VAL A 36 4.03 -1.06 16.69
C VAL A 36 4.15 -1.76 18.05
N GLU A 37 4.42 -1.00 19.11
CA GLU A 37 4.56 -1.56 20.46
C GLU A 37 3.27 -2.20 20.96
N ALA A 38 2.13 -1.55 20.72
CA ALA A 38 0.82 -2.08 21.07
C ALA A 38 0.48 -3.32 20.24
N ILE A 39 0.81 -3.34 18.94
CA ILE A 39 0.64 -4.51 18.07
C ILE A 39 1.46 -5.70 18.61
N LEU A 40 2.74 -5.47 18.92
CA LEU A 40 3.64 -6.50 19.43
C LEU A 40 3.19 -7.03 20.81
N ALA A 41 2.70 -6.15 21.67
CA ALA A 41 2.17 -6.53 22.98
C ALA A 41 0.91 -7.40 22.86
N ARG A 42 0.03 -7.09 21.88
CA ARG A 42 -1.20 -7.83 21.62
C ARG A 42 -0.96 -9.20 20.99
N LYS A 43 0.12 -9.36 20.20
CA LYS A 43 0.51 -10.59 19.49
C LYS A 43 -0.63 -11.17 18.63
N PRO A 44 -1.23 -10.42 17.71
CA PRO A 44 -2.24 -10.94 16.81
C PRO A 44 -1.63 -11.98 15.86
N GLN A 45 -2.47 -12.86 15.29
CA GLN A 45 -2.01 -13.78 14.25
C GLN A 45 -1.74 -13.07 12.92
N VAL A 46 -2.57 -12.06 12.61
CA VAL A 46 -2.51 -11.27 11.38
C VAL A 46 -2.80 -9.81 11.69
N VAL A 47 -2.06 -8.91 11.06
CA VAL A 47 -2.29 -7.47 11.12
C VAL A 47 -2.59 -6.94 9.70
N LEU A 48 -3.63 -6.13 9.59
CA LEU A 48 -3.92 -5.38 8.37
C LEU A 48 -3.26 -3.99 8.47
N VAL A 49 -2.36 -3.69 7.55
CA VAL A 49 -1.64 -2.40 7.48
C VAL A 49 -1.85 -1.77 6.12
N ASP A 50 -2.45 -0.61 6.09
CA ASP A 50 -2.69 0.14 4.86
C ASP A 50 -1.52 1.08 4.53
N GLU A 51 -1.42 1.48 3.26
CA GLU A 51 -0.45 2.48 2.79
C GLU A 51 1.01 2.17 3.17
N LEU A 52 1.54 1.06 2.69
CA LEU A 52 2.88 0.57 3.05
C LEU A 52 4.01 1.58 2.74
N ALA A 53 3.82 2.49 1.78
CA ALA A 53 4.80 3.51 1.38
C ALA A 53 4.78 4.76 2.27
N HIS A 54 3.82 4.87 3.18
CA HIS A 54 3.64 6.03 4.05
C HIS A 54 4.93 6.45 4.75
N THR A 55 5.14 7.76 4.83
CA THR A 55 6.23 8.37 5.60
C THR A 55 5.71 8.76 6.97
N ASN A 56 6.21 8.11 8.01
CA ASN A 56 5.80 8.36 9.38
C ASN A 56 6.15 9.79 9.83
N ALA A 57 5.45 10.29 10.83
CA ALA A 57 5.69 11.61 11.40
C ALA A 57 7.12 11.74 11.95
N ASP A 58 7.68 12.94 11.89
CA ASP A 58 9.00 13.26 12.40
C ASP A 58 9.12 12.89 13.88
N GLY A 59 10.19 12.17 14.22
CA GLY A 59 10.43 11.66 15.56
C GLY A 59 9.83 10.29 15.85
N SER A 60 9.13 9.68 14.87
CA SER A 60 8.76 8.28 14.94
C SER A 60 9.98 7.36 15.02
N LYS A 61 9.82 6.15 15.59
CA LYS A 61 10.91 5.17 15.70
C LYS A 61 11.52 4.82 14.34
N ASN A 62 10.66 4.64 13.36
CA ASN A 62 11.02 4.40 11.96
C ASN A 62 10.49 5.52 11.09
N ASP A 63 11.26 5.95 10.10
CA ASP A 63 10.83 7.01 9.17
C ASP A 63 9.75 6.53 8.20
N LYS A 64 9.59 5.23 8.04
CA LYS A 64 8.72 4.63 7.03
C LYS A 64 7.87 3.49 7.59
N ARG A 65 6.60 3.45 7.22
CA ARG A 65 5.64 2.40 7.62
C ARG A 65 6.09 1.00 7.21
N TYR A 66 6.76 0.83 6.06
CA TYR A 66 7.29 -0.47 5.69
C TYR A 66 8.35 -0.99 6.66
N SER A 67 9.10 -0.11 7.32
CA SER A 67 10.09 -0.51 8.35
C SER A 67 9.37 -1.01 9.61
N ASP A 68 8.27 -0.38 9.99
CA ASP A 68 7.41 -0.85 11.07
C ASP A 68 6.83 -2.24 10.75
N VAL A 69 6.36 -2.43 9.51
CA VAL A 69 5.85 -3.74 9.04
C VAL A 69 6.94 -4.81 9.10
N LEU A 70 8.16 -4.50 8.69
CA LEU A 70 9.27 -5.43 8.79
C LEU A 70 9.60 -5.81 10.25
N GLU A 71 9.44 -4.88 11.19
CA GLU A 71 9.59 -5.15 12.63
C GLU A 71 8.50 -6.10 13.13
N VAL A 72 7.24 -5.89 12.74
CA VAL A 72 6.11 -6.76 13.08
C VAL A 72 6.33 -8.18 12.52
N LEU A 73 6.72 -8.30 11.26
CA LEU A 73 7.04 -9.58 10.61
C LEU A 73 8.19 -10.31 11.31
N ALA A 74 9.23 -9.60 11.77
CA ALA A 74 10.36 -10.18 12.50
C ALA A 74 9.96 -10.84 13.83
N GLN A 75 8.78 -10.49 14.38
CA GLN A 75 8.22 -11.12 15.57
C GLN A 75 7.27 -12.29 15.25
N GLY A 76 7.23 -12.75 13.99
CA GLY A 76 6.40 -13.87 13.56
C GLY A 76 4.91 -13.54 13.43
N ILE A 77 4.55 -12.27 13.34
CA ILE A 77 3.18 -11.81 13.11
C ILE A 77 2.98 -11.66 11.59
N ASN A 78 1.94 -12.28 11.05
CA ASN A 78 1.61 -12.13 9.63
C ASN A 78 1.05 -10.75 9.33
N VAL A 79 1.36 -10.22 8.14
CA VAL A 79 0.89 -8.89 7.73
C VAL A 79 0.23 -8.98 6.36
N ILE A 80 -0.95 -8.37 6.23
CA ILE A 80 -1.58 -8.07 4.95
C ILE A 80 -1.50 -6.56 4.77
N SER A 81 -0.86 -6.12 3.70
CA SER A 81 -0.65 -4.70 3.44
C SER A 81 -1.05 -4.30 2.04
N THR A 82 -1.33 -3.01 1.86
CA THR A 82 -1.62 -2.42 0.55
C THR A 82 -0.47 -1.53 0.09
N ILE A 83 -0.27 -1.50 -1.22
CA ILE A 83 0.68 -0.60 -1.87
C ILE A 83 0.16 -0.21 -3.24
N ASN A 84 0.35 1.04 -3.61
CA ASN A 84 0.15 1.48 -4.98
C ASN A 84 1.46 1.33 -5.77
N VAL A 85 1.37 0.83 -7.00
CA VAL A 85 2.53 0.50 -7.84
C VAL A 85 3.47 1.67 -8.06
N GLN A 86 2.94 2.91 -8.13
CA GLN A 86 3.76 4.11 -8.32
C GLN A 86 4.77 4.35 -7.21
N HIS A 87 4.57 3.81 -6.03
CA HIS A 87 5.48 3.97 -4.89
C HIS A 87 6.70 3.05 -4.93
N LEU A 88 6.77 2.08 -5.84
CA LEU A 88 7.97 1.26 -6.03
C LEU A 88 9.10 2.09 -6.65
N GLU A 89 10.29 2.03 -6.05
CA GLU A 89 11.44 2.80 -6.52
C GLU A 89 11.78 2.55 -7.99
N SER A 90 11.67 1.30 -8.46
CA SER A 90 11.97 0.93 -9.84
C SER A 90 11.03 1.53 -10.88
N VAL A 91 9.81 1.91 -10.49
CA VAL A 91 8.80 2.45 -11.42
C VAL A 91 8.47 3.91 -11.20
N ALA A 92 8.80 4.47 -10.04
CA ALA A 92 8.44 5.83 -9.65
C ALA A 92 8.83 6.88 -10.71
N ALA A 93 10.07 6.87 -11.19
CA ALA A 93 10.55 7.82 -12.20
C ALA A 93 9.75 7.72 -13.52
N ARG A 94 9.38 6.52 -13.96
CA ARG A 94 8.57 6.29 -15.15
C ARG A 94 7.14 6.78 -14.98
N VAL A 95 6.60 6.63 -13.76
CA VAL A 95 5.27 7.16 -13.43
C VAL A 95 5.30 8.69 -13.45
N GLU A 96 6.31 9.32 -12.84
CA GLU A 96 6.49 10.77 -12.89
C GLU A 96 6.60 11.30 -14.32
N GLU A 97 7.39 10.63 -15.17
CA GLU A 97 7.53 11.00 -16.58
C GLU A 97 6.21 10.88 -17.35
N ALA A 98 5.47 9.79 -17.15
CA ALA A 98 4.24 9.51 -17.88
C ALA A 98 3.06 10.39 -17.42
N THR A 99 2.97 10.69 -16.11
CA THR A 99 1.82 11.38 -15.53
C THR A 99 2.07 12.88 -15.28
N GLY A 100 3.32 13.30 -15.24
CA GLY A 100 3.71 14.66 -14.84
C GLY A 100 3.58 14.93 -13.34
N ILE A 101 3.31 13.91 -12.53
CA ILE A 101 3.08 14.03 -11.07
C ILE A 101 4.24 13.41 -10.30
N ALA A 102 4.82 14.18 -9.36
CA ALA A 102 5.92 13.71 -8.54
C ALA A 102 5.46 12.65 -7.54
N VAL A 103 6.19 11.54 -7.46
CA VAL A 103 5.97 10.47 -6.47
C VAL A 103 6.88 10.73 -5.27
N ARG A 104 6.34 11.31 -4.22
CA ARG A 104 7.11 11.70 -3.03
C ARG A 104 7.43 10.52 -2.13
N GLU A 105 6.45 9.66 -1.90
CA GLU A 105 6.62 8.47 -1.08
C GLU A 105 7.12 7.32 -1.94
N ARG A 106 8.18 6.67 -1.49
CA ARG A 106 8.79 5.56 -2.22
C ARG A 106 9.12 4.42 -1.26
N ILE A 107 9.09 3.22 -1.79
CA ILE A 107 9.42 1.99 -1.08
C ILE A 107 10.41 1.16 -1.93
N PRO A 108 11.48 0.64 -1.32
CA PRO A 108 12.40 -0.23 -2.03
C PRO A 108 11.71 -1.49 -2.56
N ASP A 109 12.02 -1.88 -3.80
CA ASP A 109 11.50 -3.11 -4.41
C ASP A 109 11.85 -4.37 -3.61
N THR A 110 12.91 -4.31 -2.81
CA THR A 110 13.27 -5.39 -1.90
C THR A 110 12.20 -5.70 -0.86
N VAL A 111 11.36 -4.72 -0.49
CA VAL A 111 10.25 -4.93 0.45
C VAL A 111 9.15 -5.75 -0.25
N LEU A 112 8.77 -5.41 -1.48
CA LEU A 112 7.81 -6.19 -2.26
C LEU A 112 8.30 -7.63 -2.49
N ARG A 113 9.59 -7.81 -2.74
CA ARG A 113 10.19 -9.15 -2.93
C ARG A 113 10.15 -10.03 -1.67
N ARG A 114 9.94 -9.47 -0.48
CA ARG A 114 9.77 -10.23 0.77
C ARG A 114 8.35 -10.73 0.98
N ALA A 115 7.37 -10.23 0.23
CA ALA A 115 6.01 -10.70 0.34
C ALA A 115 5.91 -12.15 -0.16
N ASP A 116 5.22 -13.03 0.58
CA ASP A 116 4.98 -14.41 0.15
C ASP A 116 3.95 -14.47 -0.98
N GLN A 117 3.03 -13.52 -1.00
CA GLN A 117 2.03 -13.39 -2.05
C GLN A 117 1.84 -11.92 -2.44
N VAL A 118 1.84 -11.65 -3.74
CA VAL A 118 1.45 -10.37 -4.32
C VAL A 118 0.18 -10.57 -5.13
N VAL A 119 -0.85 -9.80 -4.77
CA VAL A 119 -2.17 -9.85 -5.43
C VAL A 119 -2.43 -8.51 -6.10
N ASN A 120 -2.68 -8.52 -7.40
CA ASN A 120 -3.15 -7.34 -8.10
C ASN A 120 -4.67 -7.23 -7.95
N VAL A 121 -5.13 -6.21 -7.25
CA VAL A 121 -6.56 -5.86 -7.17
C VAL A 121 -6.88 -4.96 -8.34
N ASP A 122 -7.36 -5.57 -9.43
CA ASP A 122 -7.63 -4.86 -10.68
C ASP A 122 -9.06 -4.29 -10.70
N VAL A 123 -9.15 -3.01 -11.03
CA VAL A 123 -10.42 -2.30 -11.28
C VAL A 123 -10.34 -1.70 -12.69
N THR A 124 -11.42 -1.80 -13.47
CA THR A 124 -11.42 -1.22 -14.82
C THR A 124 -11.30 0.30 -14.76
N LYS A 125 -10.69 0.89 -15.78
CA LYS A 125 -10.55 2.35 -15.88
C LYS A 125 -11.90 3.06 -15.86
N GLU A 126 -12.86 2.46 -16.50
CA GLU A 126 -14.23 2.93 -16.59
C GLU A 126 -14.88 2.96 -15.20
N GLU A 127 -14.77 1.86 -14.46
CA GLU A 127 -15.31 1.74 -13.10
C GLU A 127 -14.63 2.72 -12.15
N LEU A 128 -13.31 2.83 -12.20
CA LEU A 128 -12.55 3.73 -11.34
C LEU A 128 -12.94 5.20 -11.59
N ARG A 129 -13.03 5.60 -12.85
CA ARG A 129 -13.47 6.96 -13.22
C ARG A 129 -14.93 7.22 -12.83
N GLU A 130 -15.78 6.21 -12.90
CA GLU A 130 -17.18 6.33 -12.46
C GLU A 130 -17.28 6.48 -10.94
N ARG A 131 -16.52 5.73 -10.16
CA ARG A 131 -16.43 5.91 -8.69
C ARG A 131 -15.94 7.32 -8.30
N LEU A 132 -14.99 7.88 -9.07
CA LEU A 132 -14.56 9.26 -8.90
C LEU A 132 -15.70 10.27 -9.14
N ARG A 133 -16.46 10.11 -10.24
CA ARG A 133 -17.61 10.99 -10.55
C ARG A 133 -18.70 10.91 -9.49
N GLN A 134 -18.90 9.73 -8.91
CA GLN A 134 -19.87 9.50 -7.84
C GLN A 134 -19.42 10.05 -6.49
N GLY A 135 -18.23 10.65 -6.40
CA GLY A 135 -17.70 11.18 -5.12
C GLY A 135 -17.32 10.11 -4.11
N LYS A 136 -17.17 8.84 -4.54
CA LYS A 136 -16.80 7.73 -3.65
C LYS A 136 -15.32 7.73 -3.27
N ILE A 137 -14.52 8.55 -3.94
CA ILE A 137 -13.06 8.60 -3.79
C ILE A 137 -12.63 9.96 -3.27
N TYR A 138 -13.07 11.01 -3.94
CA TYR A 138 -12.80 12.40 -3.61
C TYR A 138 -14.08 13.22 -3.58
N ALA A 139 -14.07 14.34 -2.85
CA ALA A 139 -15.13 15.33 -2.95
C ALA A 139 -15.29 15.80 -4.42
N PRO A 140 -16.51 16.19 -4.85
CA PRO A 140 -16.81 16.45 -6.27
C PRO A 140 -15.84 17.40 -6.99
N GLN A 141 -15.42 18.49 -6.33
CA GLN A 141 -14.49 19.46 -6.91
C GLN A 141 -13.06 18.89 -7.11
N GLN A 142 -12.60 18.05 -6.18
CA GLN A 142 -11.34 17.33 -6.30
C GLN A 142 -11.42 16.23 -7.36
N ALA A 143 -12.54 15.51 -7.41
CA ALA A 143 -12.76 14.44 -8.38
C ALA A 143 -12.67 14.96 -9.82
N GLU A 144 -13.23 16.13 -10.13
CA GLU A 144 -13.17 16.72 -11.46
C GLU A 144 -11.73 17.08 -11.88
N ARG A 145 -10.96 17.68 -10.98
CA ARG A 145 -9.53 17.96 -11.20
C ARG A 145 -8.73 16.66 -11.39
N ALA A 146 -8.95 15.68 -10.54
CA ALA A 146 -8.28 14.40 -10.60
C ALA A 146 -8.59 13.66 -11.93
N LEU A 147 -9.83 13.68 -12.39
CA LEU A 147 -10.25 13.09 -13.68
C LEU A 147 -9.60 13.73 -14.89
N SER A 148 -9.27 15.02 -14.82
CA SER A 148 -8.63 15.77 -15.92
C SER A 148 -7.10 15.73 -15.85
N SER A 149 -6.49 15.35 -14.73
CA SER A 149 -5.05 15.32 -14.53
C SER A 149 -4.50 13.90 -14.45
N PHE A 150 -4.60 13.27 -13.29
CA PHE A 150 -4.01 11.96 -13.03
C PHE A 150 -4.84 10.80 -13.57
N PHE A 151 -6.18 10.82 -13.36
CA PHE A 151 -7.08 9.71 -13.73
C PHE A 151 -7.54 9.78 -15.19
N THR A 152 -6.63 10.11 -16.09
CA THR A 152 -6.88 9.98 -17.54
C THR A 152 -6.90 8.52 -17.95
N TYR A 153 -7.55 8.18 -19.05
CA TYR A 153 -7.54 6.81 -19.58
C TYR A 153 -6.12 6.31 -19.91
N GLU A 154 -5.27 7.21 -20.35
CA GLU A 154 -3.89 6.93 -20.71
C GLU A 154 -3.06 6.57 -19.47
N ASN A 155 -3.06 7.44 -18.45
CA ASN A 155 -2.35 7.19 -17.21
C ASN A 155 -2.82 5.91 -16.52
N LEU A 156 -4.14 5.69 -16.46
CA LEU A 156 -4.70 4.48 -15.86
C LEU A 156 -4.32 3.20 -16.62
N SER A 157 -4.24 3.27 -17.96
CA SER A 157 -3.77 2.14 -18.77
C SER A 157 -2.31 1.82 -18.48
N PHE A 158 -1.48 2.85 -18.41
CA PHE A 158 -0.06 2.74 -18.11
C PHE A 158 0.18 2.16 -16.70
N LEU A 159 -0.50 2.69 -15.69
CA LEU A 159 -0.39 2.19 -14.30
C LEU A 159 -0.86 0.75 -14.18
N ARG A 160 -1.96 0.39 -14.85
CA ARG A 160 -2.46 -0.98 -14.87
C ARG A 160 -1.46 -1.96 -15.51
N GLU A 161 -0.83 -1.56 -16.61
CA GLU A 161 0.23 -2.36 -17.23
C GLU A 161 1.41 -2.57 -16.28
N LEU A 162 1.83 -1.52 -15.55
CA LEU A 162 2.88 -1.64 -14.53
C LEU A 162 2.48 -2.61 -13.41
N CYS A 163 1.27 -2.51 -12.88
CA CYS A 163 0.77 -3.43 -11.84
C CYS A 163 0.82 -4.88 -12.29
N LEU A 164 0.32 -5.17 -13.49
CA LEU A 164 0.32 -6.53 -14.05
C LEU A 164 1.74 -7.06 -14.26
N ARG A 165 2.65 -6.20 -14.71
CA ARG A 165 4.05 -6.55 -14.92
C ARG A 165 4.78 -6.87 -13.61
N GLU A 166 4.60 -6.04 -12.57
CA GLU A 166 5.21 -6.26 -11.27
C GLU A 166 4.65 -7.51 -10.57
N ALA A 167 3.34 -7.71 -10.59
CA ALA A 167 2.71 -8.90 -10.03
C ALA A 167 3.18 -10.19 -10.75
N SER A 168 3.24 -10.19 -12.08
CA SER A 168 3.71 -11.34 -12.87
C SER A 168 5.19 -11.62 -12.65
N GLY A 169 6.02 -10.58 -12.61
CA GLY A 169 7.45 -10.69 -12.36
C GLY A 169 7.76 -11.27 -10.97
N ASP A 170 6.97 -10.95 -9.97
CA ASP A 170 7.11 -11.53 -8.64
C ASP A 170 6.77 -13.02 -8.61
N GLN A 171 5.70 -13.45 -9.27
CA GLN A 171 5.34 -14.87 -9.37
C GLN A 171 6.41 -15.70 -10.07
N VAL A 172 6.97 -15.21 -11.18
CA VAL A 172 8.05 -15.92 -11.90
C VAL A 172 9.28 -16.08 -11.01
N ARG A 173 9.71 -15.01 -10.33
CA ARG A 173 10.86 -15.06 -9.40
C ARG A 173 10.66 -16.06 -8.27
N LYS A 174 9.44 -16.18 -7.74
CA LYS A 174 9.12 -17.13 -6.65
C LYS A 174 9.14 -18.57 -7.13
N ILE A 175 8.61 -18.85 -8.32
CA ILE A 175 8.66 -20.19 -8.92
C ILE A 175 10.12 -20.60 -9.13
N GLU A 176 10.95 -19.75 -9.69
CA GLU A 176 12.38 -20.00 -9.87
C GLU A 176 13.10 -20.25 -8.54
N ALA A 177 12.83 -19.41 -7.52
CA ALA A 177 13.41 -19.59 -6.19
C ALA A 177 12.96 -20.89 -5.51
N GLN A 178 11.69 -21.28 -5.65
CA GLN A 178 11.17 -22.52 -5.11
C GLN A 178 11.75 -23.76 -5.81
N GLU A 179 11.97 -23.70 -7.10
CA GLU A 179 12.62 -24.79 -7.85
C GLU A 179 14.08 -25.00 -7.42
N LEU A 180 14.78 -23.90 -7.10
CA LEU A 180 16.16 -23.95 -6.60
C LEU A 180 16.25 -24.42 -5.15
N LEU A 181 15.21 -24.21 -4.34
CA LEU A 181 15.19 -24.49 -2.89
C LEU A 181 14.48 -25.79 -2.50
N LYS A 182 13.94 -26.54 -3.43
CA LYS A 182 13.16 -27.77 -3.21
C LYS A 182 13.76 -28.83 -2.25
N PRO A 183 15.06 -28.86 -1.89
CA PRO A 183 15.53 -29.80 -0.88
C PRO A 183 15.64 -29.29 0.56
N ALA A 184 15.47 -28.01 0.88
CA ALA A 184 16.01 -27.47 2.14
C ALA A 184 15.01 -26.95 3.19
N LEU A 185 13.76 -26.63 2.88
CA LEU A 185 12.88 -25.93 3.84
C LEU A 185 11.44 -26.49 3.88
N ALA A 186 11.26 -27.60 4.57
CA ALA A 186 9.97 -27.95 5.15
C ALA A 186 9.91 -27.40 6.59
N GLY A 187 9.14 -26.33 6.84
CA GLY A 187 8.74 -26.11 8.20
C GLY A 187 8.55 -24.73 8.80
N TYR A 188 8.68 -23.62 8.09
CA TYR A 188 8.28 -22.32 8.66
C TYR A 188 7.67 -21.42 7.58
N ALA A 189 6.35 -21.36 7.55
CA ALA A 189 5.62 -20.41 6.72
C ALA A 189 5.23 -19.20 7.59
N VAL A 190 5.97 -18.11 7.45
CA VAL A 190 5.48 -16.79 7.80
C VAL A 190 4.95 -16.20 6.49
N GLU A 191 3.65 -16.03 6.38
CA GLU A 191 3.03 -15.49 5.16
C GLU A 191 2.90 -13.99 5.26
N ALA A 192 3.56 -13.26 4.36
CA ALA A 192 3.28 -11.86 4.09
C ALA A 192 2.44 -11.77 2.81
N VAL A 193 1.17 -11.43 2.94
CA VAL A 193 0.29 -11.16 1.80
C VAL A 193 0.35 -9.67 1.51
N MET A 194 0.84 -9.31 0.33
CA MET A 194 0.88 -7.93 -0.12
C MET A 194 -0.16 -7.72 -1.22
N VAL A 195 -1.14 -6.88 -0.96
CA VAL A 195 -2.17 -6.51 -1.92
C VAL A 195 -1.76 -5.22 -2.60
N ALA A 196 -1.36 -5.29 -3.88
CA ALA A 196 -1.12 -4.10 -4.68
C ALA A 196 -2.44 -3.59 -5.25
N LEU A 197 -2.87 -2.42 -4.79
CA LEU A 197 -4.00 -1.70 -5.39
C LEU A 197 -3.49 -0.86 -6.55
N SER A 198 -4.05 -1.06 -7.75
CA SER A 198 -3.75 -0.20 -8.89
C SER A 198 -4.38 1.19 -8.68
N SER A 199 -3.57 2.23 -8.78
CA SER A 199 -3.94 3.60 -9.08
C SER A 199 -4.78 4.40 -8.05
N TRP A 200 -4.33 4.54 -6.83
CA TRP A 200 -4.83 5.60 -5.94
C TRP A 200 -3.69 6.52 -5.53
N PRO A 201 -3.65 7.78 -5.96
CA PRO A 201 -2.76 8.74 -5.34
C PRO A 201 -3.31 9.06 -3.93
N THR A 202 -2.51 8.78 -2.93
CA THR A 202 -2.80 9.15 -1.54
C THR A 202 -2.61 10.65 -1.30
N ASP A 203 -1.88 11.35 -2.18
CA ASP A 203 -1.55 12.75 -2.00
C ASP A 203 -1.93 13.58 -3.24
N ALA A 204 -3.21 13.94 -3.35
CA ALA A 204 -3.61 15.17 -4.02
C ALA A 204 -3.71 16.27 -2.96
N GLU A 205 -2.61 16.52 -2.23
CA GLU A 205 -2.56 17.72 -1.41
C GLU A 205 -2.31 18.94 -2.27
N SER A 206 -3.31 19.84 -2.16
CA SER A 206 -3.35 21.31 -2.29
C SER A 206 -2.29 21.99 -3.17
#